data_e282910cda465d6c02a29a320381ff8e
#
_entry.id   e282910cda465d6c02a29a320381ff8e
#
_cell.length_a   1.000
_cell.length_b   1.000
_cell.length_c   1.000
_cell.angle_alpha   90.00
_cell.angle_beta   90.00
_cell.angle_gamma   90.00
#
_symmetry.space_group_name_H-M   'P 1'
#
loop_
_entity.id
_entity.type
_entity.pdbx_description
1 polymer ?
#
loop_
_entity_poly.entity_id
_entity_poly.type
_entity_poly.pdbx_seq_one_letter_code
_entity_poly.pdbx_strand_id
1 'polypeptide(L)'
;MSMSALGISTGFMVGCCILAQIARKVAKRVLKPGLVPVLMNEAIAAAELCACCFELIIVADNFGVAAYAVFLFMLTVWWGQVWGDASACPYTHMEDLVEGKITLREVALRTWAELMGGCCVYRIVQVFWWFEFAETHKGRAFEECNADLQVNPYVGATIEGVATLLCRLASRTLCEKDAKFGSIIDSFIGTSLVVAVYAFNYIMISAFNFSGGYFNPVLATALKWGCRGHTNLEHIIVYWLGACIGAVLSVPLFRIPAVHDFLIGKKKEE
;
A
#
# COMPACT_ATOMS: atom_id res chain seq x y z
N MET A 1 -19.69 0.27 20.91
CA MET A 1 -18.59 -0.69 20.74
C MET A 1 -17.52 -0.44 21.78
N SER A 2 -16.93 -1.49 22.33
CA SER A 2 -16.03 -1.33 23.47
C SER A 2 -14.63 -0.92 23.04
N MET A 3 -13.99 -0.05 23.85
CA MET A 3 -12.56 0.30 23.70
C MET A 3 -11.64 -0.94 23.65
N SER A 4 -12.09 -2.06 24.19
CA SER A 4 -11.37 -3.34 24.13
C SER A 4 -11.24 -3.90 22.70
N ALA A 5 -12.24 -3.72 21.82
CA ALA A 5 -12.17 -4.21 20.44
C ALA A 5 -11.11 -3.47 19.63
N LEU A 6 -11.05 -2.13 19.74
CA LEU A 6 -9.97 -1.36 19.11
C LEU A 6 -8.59 -1.72 19.66
N GLY A 7 -8.51 -2.01 20.97
CA GLY A 7 -7.28 -2.48 21.61
C GLY A 7 -6.79 -3.80 21.04
N ILE A 8 -7.69 -4.74 20.73
CA ILE A 8 -7.35 -6.03 20.11
C ILE A 8 -6.82 -5.83 18.67
N SER A 9 -7.51 -5.01 17.85
CA SER A 9 -7.02 -4.66 16.51
C SER A 9 -5.65 -3.97 16.56
N THR A 10 -5.46 -3.04 17.51
CA THR A 10 -4.16 -2.38 17.73
C THR A 10 -3.09 -3.40 18.12
N GLY A 11 -3.39 -4.30 19.05
CA GLY A 11 -2.49 -5.35 19.49
C GLY A 11 -2.08 -6.29 18.37
N PHE A 12 -3.02 -6.65 17.47
CA PHE A 12 -2.73 -7.45 16.29
C PHE A 12 -1.76 -6.73 15.33
N MET A 13 -2.05 -5.48 14.96
CA MET A 13 -1.19 -4.70 14.06
C MET A 13 0.22 -4.51 14.64
N VAL A 14 0.33 -4.15 15.92
CA VAL A 14 1.63 -4.05 16.61
C VAL A 14 2.35 -5.40 16.66
N GLY A 15 1.64 -6.48 16.91
CA GLY A 15 2.18 -7.84 16.85
C GLY A 15 2.75 -8.19 15.47
N CYS A 16 2.03 -7.87 14.40
CA CYS A 16 2.52 -8.04 13.02
C CYS A 16 3.80 -7.24 12.77
N CYS A 17 3.85 -5.98 13.19
CA CYS A 17 5.05 -5.13 13.08
C CYS A 17 6.24 -5.72 13.83
N ILE A 18 6.05 -6.21 15.06
CA ILE A 18 7.12 -6.84 15.85
C ILE A 18 7.60 -8.12 15.20
N LEU A 19 6.70 -9.00 14.78
CA LEU A 19 7.05 -10.27 14.11
C LEU A 19 7.80 -10.04 12.81
N ALA A 20 7.37 -9.07 12.00
CA ALA A 20 8.06 -8.69 10.78
C ALA A 20 9.47 -8.15 11.06
N GLN A 21 9.67 -7.37 12.12
CA GLN A 21 11.00 -6.91 12.53
C GLN A 21 11.90 -8.06 12.99
N ILE A 22 11.35 -9.01 13.74
CA ILE A 22 12.09 -10.21 14.14
C ILE A 22 12.50 -11.00 12.90
N ALA A 23 11.57 -11.23 11.96
CA ALA A 23 11.83 -11.95 10.72
C ALA A 23 12.93 -11.26 9.89
N ARG A 24 12.90 -9.92 9.73
CA ARG A 24 13.96 -9.16 9.06
C ARG A 24 15.33 -9.30 9.74
N LYS A 25 15.37 -9.22 11.07
CA LYS A 25 16.61 -9.39 11.83
C LYS A 25 17.17 -10.82 11.69
N VAL A 26 16.32 -11.84 11.71
CA VAL A 26 16.73 -13.23 11.50
C VAL A 26 17.23 -13.42 10.07
N ALA A 27 16.49 -12.95 9.06
CA ALA A 27 16.90 -13.03 7.66
C ALA A 27 18.28 -12.39 7.42
N LYS A 28 18.52 -11.19 7.96
CA LYS A 28 19.84 -10.52 7.88
C LYS A 28 20.98 -11.28 8.54
N ARG A 29 20.71 -12.09 9.57
CA ARG A 29 21.73 -12.89 10.26
C ARG A 29 22.05 -14.21 9.56
N VAL A 30 21.03 -14.82 8.94
CA VAL A 30 21.12 -16.16 8.37
C VAL A 30 21.50 -16.15 6.88
N LEU A 31 20.99 -15.17 6.14
CA LEU A 31 21.17 -15.10 4.69
C LEU A 31 22.46 -14.35 4.34
N LYS A 32 23.19 -14.90 3.36
CA LYS A 32 24.37 -14.24 2.80
C LYS A 32 23.97 -13.02 1.96
N PRO A 33 24.80 -11.97 1.91
CA PRO A 33 24.56 -10.81 1.05
C PRO A 33 24.29 -11.22 -0.41
N GLY A 34 23.30 -10.62 -1.05
CA GLY A 34 22.89 -10.92 -2.43
C GLY A 34 21.39 -10.65 -2.66
N LEU A 35 20.84 -11.19 -3.72
CA LEU A 35 19.44 -10.98 -4.10
C LEU A 35 18.45 -11.64 -3.12
N VAL A 36 18.79 -12.80 -2.55
CA VAL A 36 17.88 -13.55 -1.66
C VAL A 36 17.43 -12.75 -0.44
N PRO A 37 18.31 -12.09 0.35
CA PRO A 37 17.86 -11.22 1.44
C PRO A 37 16.97 -10.05 0.97
N VAL A 38 17.19 -9.51 -0.22
CA VAL A 38 16.35 -8.44 -0.79
C VAL A 38 14.94 -8.99 -1.05
N LEU A 39 14.81 -10.14 -1.72
CA LEU A 39 13.53 -10.79 -1.98
C LEU A 39 12.80 -11.15 -0.68
N MET A 40 13.54 -11.65 0.31
CA MET A 40 12.98 -11.97 1.62
C MET A 40 12.46 -10.71 2.33
N ASN A 41 13.17 -9.58 2.22
CA ASN A 41 12.74 -8.32 2.82
C ASN A 41 11.47 -7.79 2.15
N GLU A 42 11.37 -7.88 0.80
CA GLU A 42 10.15 -7.53 0.07
C GLU A 42 8.96 -8.40 0.50
N ALA A 43 9.16 -9.72 0.61
CA ALA A 43 8.11 -10.63 1.05
C ALA A 43 7.63 -10.33 2.48
N ILE A 44 8.56 -10.04 3.41
CA ILE A 44 8.22 -9.69 4.80
C ILE A 44 7.51 -8.34 4.84
N ALA A 45 7.95 -7.35 4.07
CA ALA A 45 7.31 -6.03 4.01
C ALA A 45 5.88 -6.12 3.45
N ALA A 46 5.67 -6.87 2.36
CA ALA A 46 4.36 -7.10 1.78
C ALA A 46 3.42 -7.88 2.73
N ALA A 47 3.95 -8.88 3.45
CA ALA A 47 3.18 -9.61 4.45
C ALA A 47 2.75 -8.69 5.62
N GLU A 48 3.66 -7.85 6.13
CA GLU A 48 3.35 -6.88 7.19
C GLU A 48 2.31 -5.87 6.74
N LEU A 49 2.47 -5.30 5.54
CA LEU A 49 1.52 -4.37 4.93
C LEU A 49 0.13 -5.00 4.85
N CYS A 50 0.03 -6.16 4.19
CA CYS A 50 -1.25 -6.80 3.94
C CYS A 50 -1.93 -7.28 5.23
N ALA A 51 -1.17 -7.84 6.20
CA ALA A 51 -1.73 -8.24 7.49
C ALA A 51 -2.35 -7.05 8.25
N CYS A 52 -1.64 -5.92 8.31
CA CYS A 52 -2.15 -4.72 8.93
C CYS A 52 -3.35 -4.13 8.18
N CYS A 53 -3.32 -4.14 6.83
CA CYS A 53 -4.42 -3.61 6.03
C CYS A 53 -5.69 -4.46 6.11
N PHE A 54 -5.61 -5.78 6.24
CA PHE A 54 -6.77 -6.61 6.55
C PHE A 54 -7.45 -6.17 7.84
N GLU A 55 -6.68 -5.90 8.89
CA GLU A 55 -7.21 -5.44 10.17
C GLU A 55 -7.70 -3.98 10.10
N LEU A 56 -7.07 -3.14 9.29
CA LEU A 56 -7.51 -1.77 9.05
C LEU A 56 -8.92 -1.70 8.44
N ILE A 57 -9.34 -2.69 7.64
CA ILE A 57 -10.72 -2.77 7.13
C ILE A 57 -11.68 -2.91 8.31
N ILE A 58 -11.37 -3.78 9.29
CA ILE A 58 -12.20 -3.92 10.51
C ILE A 58 -12.25 -2.60 11.30
N VAL A 59 -11.12 -1.90 11.38
CA VAL A 59 -11.08 -0.57 12.03
C VAL A 59 -11.97 0.44 11.28
N ALA A 60 -11.89 0.47 9.93
CA ALA A 60 -12.71 1.35 9.11
C ALA A 60 -14.21 1.07 9.28
N ASP A 61 -14.61 -0.20 9.18
CA ASP A 61 -16.00 -0.65 9.27
C ASP A 61 -16.63 -0.35 10.64
N ASN A 62 -15.85 -0.42 11.70
CA ASN A 62 -16.37 -0.38 13.06
C ASN A 62 -16.09 0.93 13.81
N PHE A 63 -15.03 1.65 13.46
CA PHE A 63 -14.60 2.89 14.14
C PHE A 63 -14.55 4.09 13.19
N GLY A 64 -14.84 3.86 11.90
CA GLY A 64 -14.96 4.89 10.88
C GLY A 64 -13.66 5.34 10.26
N VAL A 65 -13.79 6.18 9.22
CA VAL A 65 -12.67 6.62 8.35
C VAL A 65 -11.60 7.40 9.12
N ALA A 66 -11.98 8.17 10.14
CA ALA A 66 -11.02 8.94 10.93
C ALA A 66 -10.07 8.03 11.72
N ALA A 67 -10.58 6.96 12.34
CA ALA A 67 -9.75 5.96 13.02
C ALA A 67 -8.85 5.25 12.00
N TYR A 68 -9.40 4.79 10.88
CA TYR A 68 -8.63 4.23 9.77
C TYR A 68 -7.47 5.13 9.34
N ALA A 69 -7.74 6.43 9.12
CA ALA A 69 -6.74 7.40 8.68
C ALA A 69 -5.57 7.52 9.68
N VAL A 70 -5.90 7.61 10.98
CA VAL A 70 -4.88 7.72 12.05
C VAL A 70 -4.00 6.46 12.09
N PHE A 71 -4.61 5.27 12.07
CA PHE A 71 -3.85 4.02 12.09
C PHE A 71 -3.02 3.82 10.83
N LEU A 72 -3.58 4.09 9.65
CA LEU A 72 -2.85 4.01 8.39
C LEU A 72 -1.66 4.96 8.38
N PHE A 73 -1.82 6.21 8.81
CA PHE A 73 -0.74 7.17 8.92
C PHE A 73 0.38 6.68 9.87
N MET A 74 0.02 6.19 11.05
CA MET A 74 1.02 5.67 11.99
C MET A 74 1.78 4.47 11.41
N LEU A 75 1.08 3.56 10.75
CA LEU A 75 1.69 2.40 10.09
C LEU A 75 2.59 2.79 8.93
N THR A 76 2.18 3.73 8.07
CA THR A 76 3.02 4.18 6.93
C THR A 76 4.28 4.88 7.42
N VAL A 77 4.20 5.69 8.48
CA VAL A 77 5.40 6.28 9.12
C VAL A 77 6.31 5.18 9.68
N TRP A 78 5.75 4.18 10.34
CA TRP A 78 6.52 3.03 10.85
C TRP A 78 7.22 2.28 9.72
N TRP A 79 6.49 1.91 8.67
CA TRP A 79 7.03 1.19 7.52
C TRP A 79 8.18 1.97 6.84
N GLY A 80 8.01 3.26 6.67
CA GLY A 80 9.06 4.14 6.13
C GLY A 80 10.35 4.17 6.95
N GLN A 81 10.29 3.82 8.25
CA GLN A 81 11.47 3.77 9.12
C GLN A 81 12.14 2.38 9.15
N VAL A 82 11.38 1.31 8.91
CA VAL A 82 11.86 -0.04 9.25
C VAL A 82 12.10 -0.94 8.04
N TRP A 83 11.50 -0.67 6.88
CA TRP A 83 11.62 -1.53 5.70
C TRP A 83 12.99 -1.43 5.01
N GLY A 84 13.73 -0.34 5.21
CA GLY A 84 14.97 -0.09 4.48
C GLY A 84 14.70 0.06 2.99
N ASP A 85 15.31 -0.80 2.16
CA ASP A 85 15.19 -0.75 0.70
C ASP A 85 13.96 -1.48 0.16
N ALA A 86 13.14 -2.12 1.00
CA ALA A 86 11.92 -2.75 0.55
C ALA A 86 10.80 -1.73 0.33
N SER A 87 9.98 -1.96 -0.68
CA SER A 87 8.85 -1.10 -1.03
C SER A 87 7.50 -1.76 -0.84
N ALA A 88 7.43 -3.09 -0.83
CA ALA A 88 6.20 -3.87 -0.85
C ALA A 88 5.23 -3.45 -1.99
N CYS A 89 5.78 -2.95 -3.09
CA CYS A 89 5.00 -2.41 -4.19
C CYS A 89 5.69 -2.53 -5.55
N PRO A 90 5.12 -3.27 -6.52
CA PRO A 90 5.73 -3.58 -7.81
C PRO A 90 6.10 -2.37 -8.65
N TYR A 91 5.30 -1.32 -8.62
CA TYR A 91 5.57 -0.15 -9.47
C TYR A 91 6.86 0.59 -9.08
N THR A 92 7.31 0.51 -7.83
CA THR A 92 8.59 1.08 -7.41
C THR A 92 9.75 0.40 -8.15
N HIS A 93 9.66 -0.91 -8.31
CA HIS A 93 10.64 -1.67 -9.09
C HIS A 93 10.55 -1.36 -10.60
N MET A 94 9.35 -1.07 -11.12
CA MET A 94 9.19 -0.61 -12.50
C MET A 94 9.79 0.78 -12.73
N GLU A 95 9.67 1.68 -11.77
CA GLU A 95 10.36 2.98 -11.80
C GLU A 95 11.88 2.80 -11.84
N ASP A 96 12.44 1.94 -10.98
CA ASP A 96 13.86 1.64 -10.96
C ASP A 96 14.36 0.98 -12.26
N LEU A 97 13.52 0.17 -12.91
CA LEU A 97 13.81 -0.37 -14.24
C LEU A 97 13.88 0.74 -15.29
N VAL A 98 12.91 1.65 -15.31
CA VAL A 98 12.89 2.80 -16.25
C VAL A 98 14.08 3.74 -16.02
N GLU A 99 14.52 3.86 -14.78
CA GLU A 99 15.71 4.62 -14.40
C GLU A 99 17.03 3.87 -14.66
N GLY A 100 16.96 2.60 -15.07
CA GLY A 100 18.15 1.78 -15.38
C GLY A 100 18.89 1.26 -14.15
N LYS A 101 18.28 1.30 -12.96
CA LYS A 101 18.92 0.89 -11.70
C LYS A 101 18.89 -0.63 -11.49
N ILE A 102 17.84 -1.29 -11.95
CA ILE A 102 17.66 -2.74 -11.82
C ILE A 102 17.25 -3.38 -13.15
N THR A 103 17.35 -4.70 -13.22
CA THR A 103 16.99 -5.48 -14.40
C THR A 103 15.53 -5.93 -14.38
N LEU A 104 14.95 -6.24 -15.54
CA LEU A 104 13.60 -6.81 -15.64
C LEU A 104 13.45 -8.12 -14.84
N ARG A 105 14.52 -8.92 -14.77
CA ARG A 105 14.56 -10.14 -13.92
C ARG A 105 14.37 -9.80 -12.45
N GLU A 106 15.01 -8.76 -11.96
CA GLU A 106 14.86 -8.31 -10.57
C GLU A 106 13.47 -7.78 -10.30
N VAL A 107 12.89 -6.98 -11.21
CA VAL A 107 11.48 -6.55 -11.11
C VAL A 107 10.57 -7.74 -10.94
N ALA A 108 10.68 -8.76 -11.81
CA ALA A 108 9.83 -9.95 -11.76
C ALA A 108 10.01 -10.73 -10.45
N LEU A 109 11.24 -10.90 -9.98
CA LEU A 109 11.53 -11.65 -8.74
C LEU A 109 11.06 -10.90 -7.49
N ARG A 110 11.24 -9.57 -7.42
CA ARG A 110 10.77 -8.75 -6.30
C ARG A 110 9.24 -8.73 -6.25
N THR A 111 8.58 -8.48 -7.39
CA THR A 111 7.11 -8.55 -7.50
C THR A 111 6.56 -9.90 -7.08
N TRP A 112 7.23 -10.99 -7.49
CA TRP A 112 6.85 -12.33 -7.06
C TRP A 112 6.98 -12.53 -5.54
N ALA A 113 8.08 -12.05 -4.95
CA ALA A 113 8.31 -12.12 -3.51
C ALA A 113 7.23 -11.34 -2.72
N GLU A 114 6.87 -10.15 -3.19
CA GLU A 114 5.80 -9.33 -2.62
C GLU A 114 4.44 -10.04 -2.70
N LEU A 115 4.09 -10.62 -3.86
CA LEU A 115 2.85 -11.39 -4.02
C LEU A 115 2.81 -12.59 -3.07
N MET A 116 3.92 -13.33 -2.95
CA MET A 116 4.00 -14.45 -2.02
C MET A 116 3.79 -14.00 -0.58
N GLY A 117 4.46 -12.92 -0.15
CA GLY A 117 4.30 -12.35 1.19
C GLY A 117 2.86 -11.89 1.46
N GLY A 118 2.32 -11.06 0.57
CA GLY A 118 0.99 -10.47 0.71
C GLY A 118 -0.15 -11.50 0.67
N CYS A 119 -0.11 -12.45 -0.27
CA CYS A 119 -1.17 -13.44 -0.41
C CYS A 119 -1.10 -14.53 0.67
N CYS A 120 0.11 -14.97 1.06
CA CYS A 120 0.24 -16.02 2.07
C CYS A 120 -0.18 -15.56 3.47
N VAL A 121 -0.03 -14.28 3.79
CA VAL A 121 -0.32 -13.75 5.13
C VAL A 121 -1.81 -13.81 5.48
N TYR A 122 -2.71 -13.82 4.48
CA TYR A 122 -4.15 -13.91 4.72
C TYR A 122 -4.53 -15.11 5.60
N ARG A 123 -3.88 -16.26 5.43
CA ARG A 123 -4.16 -17.43 6.26
C ARG A 123 -3.85 -17.21 7.72
N ILE A 124 -2.82 -16.44 8.03
CA ILE A 124 -2.47 -16.06 9.41
C ILE A 124 -3.52 -15.11 9.98
N VAL A 125 -3.93 -14.11 9.20
CA VAL A 125 -5.00 -13.18 9.56
C VAL A 125 -6.31 -13.93 9.80
N GLN A 126 -6.68 -14.84 8.90
CA GLN A 126 -7.89 -15.68 9.01
C GLN A 126 -7.91 -16.49 10.31
N VAL A 127 -6.79 -17.09 10.69
CA VAL A 127 -6.67 -17.82 11.96
C VAL A 127 -6.86 -16.88 13.15
N PHE A 128 -6.29 -15.68 13.12
CA PHE A 128 -6.50 -14.69 14.18
C PHE A 128 -7.98 -14.30 14.30
N TRP A 129 -8.65 -14.03 13.20
CA TRP A 129 -10.07 -13.70 13.18
C TRP A 129 -10.94 -14.86 13.63
N TRP A 130 -10.54 -16.09 13.36
CA TRP A 130 -11.27 -17.30 13.78
C TRP A 130 -11.33 -17.44 15.31
N PHE A 131 -10.36 -16.92 16.06
CA PHE A 131 -10.41 -16.90 17.52
C PHE A 131 -11.46 -15.93 18.10
N GLU A 132 -11.99 -15.01 17.30
CA GLU A 132 -13.06 -14.07 17.71
C GLU A 132 -12.79 -13.34 19.02
N PHE A 133 -11.54 -12.89 19.24
CA PHE A 133 -11.14 -12.17 20.47
C PHE A 133 -11.93 -10.90 20.73
N ALA A 134 -12.61 -10.34 19.72
CA ALA A 134 -13.49 -9.20 19.82
C ALA A 134 -14.78 -9.42 19.03
N GLU A 135 -15.85 -8.72 19.39
CA GLU A 135 -17.12 -8.71 18.66
C GLU A 135 -16.94 -8.32 17.18
N THR A 136 -15.96 -7.44 16.89
CA THR A 136 -15.62 -6.99 15.53
C THR A 136 -15.03 -8.09 14.65
N HIS A 137 -14.55 -9.18 15.24
CA HIS A 137 -14.00 -10.33 14.51
C HIS A 137 -15.01 -11.46 14.29
N LYS A 138 -16.20 -11.38 14.92
CA LYS A 138 -17.19 -12.45 14.80
C LYS A 138 -17.59 -12.68 13.35
N GLY A 139 -17.41 -13.93 12.91
CA GLY A 139 -17.73 -14.37 11.56
C GLY A 139 -16.78 -13.92 10.46
N ARG A 140 -15.86 -12.98 10.72
CA ARG A 140 -14.94 -12.39 9.70
C ARG A 140 -14.06 -13.45 9.03
N ALA A 141 -13.65 -14.49 9.74
CA ALA A 141 -12.76 -15.53 9.18
C ALA A 141 -13.36 -16.27 7.97
N PHE A 142 -14.68 -16.30 7.84
CA PHE A 142 -15.42 -17.03 6.80
C PHE A 142 -16.34 -16.12 6.00
N GLU A 143 -16.25 -14.81 6.18
CA GLU A 143 -17.03 -13.84 5.44
C GLU A 143 -16.62 -13.84 3.95
N GLU A 144 -17.62 -13.83 3.07
CA GLU A 144 -17.38 -13.73 1.64
C GLU A 144 -16.89 -12.31 1.31
N CYS A 145 -15.75 -12.21 0.65
CA CYS A 145 -15.22 -10.91 0.28
C CYS A 145 -15.95 -10.30 -0.93
N ASN A 146 -16.15 -8.99 -0.88
CA ASN A 146 -16.66 -8.19 -1.97
C ASN A 146 -15.59 -7.23 -2.49
N ALA A 147 -15.62 -6.96 -3.78
CA ALA A 147 -14.77 -5.97 -4.42
C ALA A 147 -15.18 -4.56 -4.00
N ASP A 148 -14.19 -3.68 -3.91
CA ASP A 148 -14.44 -2.26 -3.63
C ASP A 148 -14.65 -1.43 -4.91
N LEU A 149 -14.41 -2.03 -6.08
CA LEU A 149 -14.63 -1.40 -7.38
C LEU A 149 -16.14 -1.27 -7.64
N GLN A 150 -16.63 -0.05 -7.66
CA GLN A 150 -18.04 0.25 -7.88
C GLN A 150 -18.28 1.20 -9.06
N VAL A 151 -17.22 1.52 -9.81
CA VAL A 151 -17.24 2.31 -11.04
C VAL A 151 -16.82 1.47 -12.24
N ASN A 152 -17.02 2.02 -13.43
CA ASN A 152 -16.47 1.42 -14.64
C ASN A 152 -14.94 1.19 -14.48
N PRO A 153 -14.39 0.04 -14.85
CA PRO A 153 -12.97 -0.32 -14.66
C PRO A 153 -11.99 0.72 -15.23
N TYR A 154 -12.31 1.35 -16.35
CA TYR A 154 -11.45 2.41 -16.91
C TYR A 154 -11.44 3.68 -16.04
N VAL A 155 -12.56 4.02 -15.43
CA VAL A 155 -12.64 5.12 -14.47
C VAL A 155 -11.85 4.76 -13.20
N GLY A 156 -12.03 3.55 -12.68
CA GLY A 156 -11.26 3.04 -11.55
C GLY A 156 -9.75 3.06 -11.81
N ALA A 157 -9.31 2.57 -12.98
CA ALA A 157 -7.91 2.60 -13.39
C ALA A 157 -7.35 4.03 -13.50
N THR A 158 -8.16 4.99 -14.00
CA THR A 158 -7.76 6.38 -14.06
C THR A 158 -7.58 6.98 -12.67
N ILE A 159 -8.47 6.68 -11.74
CA ILE A 159 -8.39 7.16 -10.35
C ILE A 159 -7.14 6.59 -9.66
N GLU A 160 -6.94 5.26 -9.70
CA GLU A 160 -5.75 4.61 -9.14
C GLU A 160 -4.46 5.16 -9.78
N GLY A 161 -4.45 5.32 -11.11
CA GLY A 161 -3.29 5.84 -11.84
C GLY A 161 -2.96 7.29 -11.50
N VAL A 162 -3.96 8.18 -11.49
CA VAL A 162 -3.75 9.60 -11.17
C VAL A 162 -3.32 9.77 -9.72
N ALA A 163 -3.96 9.08 -8.78
CA ALA A 163 -3.59 9.15 -7.38
C ALA A 163 -2.17 8.61 -7.13
N THR A 164 -1.83 7.47 -7.75
CA THR A 164 -0.46 6.95 -7.71
C THR A 164 0.54 7.93 -8.33
N LEU A 165 0.24 8.52 -9.47
CA LEU A 165 1.10 9.54 -10.10
C LEU A 165 1.37 10.72 -9.14
N LEU A 166 0.33 11.25 -8.49
CA LEU A 166 0.46 12.35 -7.55
C LEU A 166 1.30 11.96 -6.33
N CYS A 167 1.06 10.77 -5.75
CA CYS A 167 1.88 10.24 -4.66
C CYS A 167 3.35 10.16 -5.07
N ARG A 168 3.65 9.59 -6.24
CA ARG A 168 5.04 9.41 -6.70
C ARG A 168 5.73 10.72 -7.02
N LEU A 169 5.04 11.70 -7.60
CA LEU A 169 5.59 13.05 -7.80
C LEU A 169 5.90 13.73 -6.46
N ALA A 170 5.02 13.60 -5.47
CA ALA A 170 5.26 14.13 -4.13
C ALA A 170 6.48 13.45 -3.47
N SER A 171 6.55 12.12 -3.50
CA SER A 171 7.69 11.37 -2.95
C SER A 171 9.02 11.77 -3.59
N ARG A 172 9.07 11.91 -4.94
CA ARG A 172 10.26 12.37 -5.67
C ARG A 172 10.66 13.79 -5.27
N THR A 173 9.69 14.67 -5.14
CA THR A 173 9.91 16.06 -4.71
C THR A 173 10.52 16.12 -3.30
N LEU A 174 9.98 15.34 -2.38
CA LEU A 174 10.46 15.30 -0.99
C LEU A 174 11.86 14.69 -0.89
N CYS A 175 12.12 13.66 -1.69
CA CYS A 175 13.43 13.03 -1.78
C CYS A 175 14.50 14.01 -2.31
N GLU A 176 14.21 14.73 -3.40
CA GLU A 176 15.17 15.66 -3.99
C GLU A 176 15.43 16.89 -3.10
N LYS A 177 14.39 17.34 -2.38
CA LYS A 177 14.54 18.47 -1.41
C LYS A 177 15.28 18.06 -0.14
N ASP A 178 15.58 16.79 0.06
CA ASP A 178 16.16 16.28 1.32
C ASP A 178 15.42 16.81 2.56
N ALA A 179 14.09 16.77 2.47
CA ALA A 179 13.23 17.38 3.49
C ALA A 179 13.44 16.70 4.85
N LYS A 180 13.74 17.46 5.89
CA LYS A 180 14.05 16.98 7.25
C LYS A 180 13.02 15.98 7.81
N PHE A 181 11.76 16.08 7.38
CA PHE A 181 10.66 15.17 7.74
C PHE A 181 10.02 14.55 6.48
N GLY A 182 10.81 14.34 5.42
CA GLY A 182 10.32 13.90 4.12
C GLY A 182 9.47 12.64 4.19
N SER A 183 9.92 11.61 4.90
CA SER A 183 9.17 10.35 5.05
C SER A 183 7.83 10.52 5.79
N ILE A 184 7.76 11.39 6.79
CA ILE A 184 6.52 11.68 7.53
C ILE A 184 5.54 12.46 6.65
N ILE A 185 6.04 13.45 5.90
CA ILE A 185 5.22 14.24 4.98
C ILE A 185 4.71 13.35 3.83
N ASP A 186 5.56 12.47 3.31
CA ASP A 186 5.18 11.50 2.28
C ASP A 186 4.06 10.56 2.77
N SER A 187 4.22 10.01 3.98
CA SER A 187 3.20 9.20 4.65
C SER A 187 1.88 9.98 4.84
N PHE A 188 1.97 11.25 5.19
CA PHE A 188 0.77 12.10 5.35
C PHE A 188 0.07 12.36 4.00
N ILE A 189 0.82 12.66 2.94
CA ILE A 189 0.27 12.86 1.60
C ILE A 189 -0.38 11.57 1.09
N GLY A 190 0.34 10.44 1.18
CA GLY A 190 -0.17 9.14 0.77
C GLY A 190 -1.45 8.77 1.51
N THR A 191 -1.44 8.84 2.84
CA THR A 191 -2.64 8.57 3.66
C THR A 191 -3.79 9.51 3.31
N SER A 192 -3.53 10.80 3.11
CA SER A 192 -4.57 11.78 2.75
C SER A 192 -5.21 11.45 1.41
N LEU A 193 -4.44 11.01 0.41
CA LEU A 193 -4.96 10.60 -0.89
C LEU A 193 -5.79 9.31 -0.80
N VAL A 194 -5.31 8.30 -0.05
CA VAL A 194 -6.09 7.08 0.21
C VAL A 194 -7.42 7.43 0.88
N VAL A 195 -7.37 8.23 1.93
CA VAL A 195 -8.58 8.67 2.67
C VAL A 195 -9.49 9.51 1.79
N ALA A 196 -8.96 10.39 0.94
CA ALA A 196 -9.78 11.17 0.01
C ALA A 196 -10.54 10.26 -0.96
N VAL A 197 -9.88 9.29 -1.59
CA VAL A 197 -10.54 8.32 -2.48
C VAL A 197 -11.56 7.47 -1.72
N TYR A 198 -11.26 7.07 -0.49
CA TYR A 198 -12.16 6.28 0.37
C TYR A 198 -13.34 7.13 0.89
N ALA A 199 -13.09 8.37 1.36
CA ALA A 199 -14.10 9.23 1.96
C ALA A 199 -15.06 9.86 0.95
N PHE A 200 -14.63 10.10 -0.29
CA PHE A 200 -15.53 10.52 -1.35
C PHE A 200 -16.65 9.50 -1.59
N ASN A 201 -16.41 8.23 -1.31
CA ASN A 201 -17.44 7.19 -1.30
C ASN A 201 -18.53 7.46 -0.24
N TYR A 202 -18.19 8.09 0.87
CA TYR A 202 -19.10 8.26 2.02
C TYR A 202 -19.92 9.57 1.96
N ILE A 203 -19.40 10.62 1.32
CA ILE A 203 -20.02 11.95 1.27
C ILE A 203 -20.97 12.10 0.06
N MET A 204 -20.69 11.41 -1.04
CA MET A 204 -21.49 11.44 -2.27
C MET A 204 -22.39 10.20 -2.33
N ILE A 205 -23.34 10.14 -1.42
CA ILE A 205 -24.42 9.13 -1.43
C ILE A 205 -25.08 9.14 -2.82
N SER A 206 -24.78 8.14 -3.62
CA SER A 206 -25.45 7.68 -4.83
C SER A 206 -24.87 7.90 -6.22
N ALA A 207 -23.77 8.63 -6.46
CA ALA A 207 -23.34 8.87 -7.84
C ALA A 207 -21.92 8.37 -8.22
N PHE A 208 -20.98 8.27 -7.29
CA PHE A 208 -19.59 7.89 -7.61
C PHE A 208 -18.95 7.04 -6.50
N ASN A 209 -19.23 5.75 -6.51
CA ASN A 209 -18.41 4.78 -5.79
C ASN A 209 -17.12 4.57 -6.59
N PHE A 210 -15.95 4.61 -5.94
CA PHE A 210 -14.66 4.61 -6.60
C PHE A 210 -13.98 3.22 -6.62
N SER A 211 -12.64 3.20 -6.61
CA SER A 211 -11.83 1.99 -6.80
C SER A 211 -11.44 1.28 -5.50
N GLY A 212 -11.63 1.91 -4.35
CA GLY A 212 -11.11 1.42 -3.05
C GLY A 212 -9.82 2.10 -2.60
N GLY A 213 -9.07 2.77 -3.51
CA GLY A 213 -7.90 3.58 -3.16
C GLY A 213 -6.71 2.76 -2.67
N TYR A 214 -6.37 1.68 -3.36
CA TYR A 214 -5.27 0.80 -2.95
C TYR A 214 -3.89 1.36 -3.28
N PHE A 215 -3.74 1.99 -4.43
CA PHE A 215 -2.48 2.53 -4.95
C PHE A 215 -1.31 1.55 -4.88
N ASN A 216 -1.58 0.27 -4.74
CA ASN A 216 -0.61 -0.80 -4.65
C ASN A 216 -1.18 -2.10 -5.22
N PRO A 217 -0.65 -2.62 -6.34
CA PRO A 217 -1.14 -3.82 -6.99
C PRO A 217 -1.11 -5.07 -6.11
N VAL A 218 -0.06 -5.23 -5.29
CA VAL A 218 0.09 -6.38 -4.39
C VAL A 218 -0.93 -6.31 -3.26
N LEU A 219 -1.10 -5.13 -2.66
CA LEU A 219 -2.10 -4.93 -1.62
C LEU A 219 -3.51 -5.23 -2.14
N ALA A 220 -3.88 -4.64 -3.28
CA ALA A 220 -5.18 -4.89 -3.90
C ALA A 220 -5.39 -6.39 -4.20
N THR A 221 -4.34 -7.07 -4.70
CA THR A 221 -4.41 -8.50 -5.01
C THR A 221 -4.55 -9.35 -3.75
N ALA A 222 -3.76 -9.07 -2.71
CA ALA A 222 -3.85 -9.82 -1.46
C ALA A 222 -5.22 -9.69 -0.79
N LEU A 223 -5.84 -8.51 -0.84
CA LEU A 223 -7.09 -8.22 -0.15
C LEU A 223 -8.33 -8.55 -0.98
N LYS A 224 -8.27 -8.44 -2.31
CA LYS A 224 -9.49 -8.44 -3.15
C LYS A 224 -9.45 -9.35 -4.39
N TRP A 225 -8.37 -10.08 -4.63
CA TRP A 225 -8.33 -11.01 -5.75
C TRP A 225 -9.38 -12.12 -5.60
N GLY A 226 -10.22 -12.28 -6.62
CA GLY A 226 -11.27 -13.30 -6.62
C GLY A 226 -12.49 -12.98 -5.76
N CYS A 227 -12.59 -11.79 -5.16
CA CYS A 227 -13.78 -11.31 -4.47
C CYS A 227 -14.94 -11.10 -5.44
N ARG A 228 -16.18 -11.19 -4.95
CA ARG A 228 -17.38 -10.92 -5.75
C ARG A 228 -17.47 -9.45 -6.14
N GLY A 229 -17.99 -9.17 -7.33
CA GLY A 229 -18.31 -7.81 -7.79
C GLY A 229 -17.35 -7.25 -8.84
N HIS A 230 -16.25 -7.94 -9.16
CA HIS A 230 -15.41 -7.66 -10.32
C HIS A 230 -14.78 -8.94 -10.90
N THR A 231 -14.39 -8.87 -12.15
CA THR A 231 -13.65 -9.96 -12.83
C THR A 231 -12.15 -9.83 -12.59
N ASN A 232 -11.39 -10.92 -12.78
CA ASN A 232 -9.94 -10.88 -12.71
C ASN A 232 -9.32 -9.89 -13.70
N LEU A 233 -9.93 -9.72 -14.89
CA LEU A 233 -9.46 -8.76 -15.89
C LEU A 233 -9.66 -7.32 -15.41
N GLU A 234 -10.80 -7.00 -14.86
CA GLU A 234 -11.07 -5.68 -14.27
C GLU A 234 -10.12 -5.38 -13.11
N HIS A 235 -9.84 -6.36 -12.27
CA HIS A 235 -8.84 -6.23 -11.21
C HIS A 235 -7.45 -5.84 -11.76
N ILE A 236 -7.01 -6.54 -12.82
CA ILE A 236 -5.71 -6.24 -13.46
C ILE A 236 -5.72 -4.84 -14.08
N ILE A 237 -6.79 -4.47 -14.78
CA ILE A 237 -6.89 -3.15 -15.44
C ILE A 237 -6.82 -2.04 -14.38
N VAL A 238 -7.59 -2.16 -13.30
CA VAL A 238 -7.71 -1.11 -12.29
C VAL A 238 -6.44 -1.01 -11.45
N TYR A 239 -6.05 -2.09 -10.78
CA TYR A 239 -5.05 -2.03 -9.72
C TYR A 239 -3.62 -2.27 -10.20
N TRP A 240 -3.44 -3.04 -11.29
CA TRP A 240 -2.11 -3.25 -11.87
C TRP A 240 -1.79 -2.22 -12.93
N LEU A 241 -2.58 -2.16 -14.01
CA LEU A 241 -2.27 -1.23 -15.10
C LEU A 241 -2.43 0.21 -14.65
N GLY A 242 -3.53 0.57 -13.96
CA GLY A 242 -3.76 1.93 -13.47
C GLY A 242 -2.60 2.43 -12.62
N ALA A 243 -2.32 1.76 -11.50
CA ALA A 243 -1.28 2.18 -10.57
C ALA A 243 0.13 2.16 -11.20
N CYS A 244 0.49 1.09 -11.95
CA CYS A 244 1.81 0.98 -12.57
C CYS A 244 2.04 2.05 -13.65
N ILE A 245 1.04 2.36 -14.48
CA ILE A 245 1.13 3.44 -15.47
C ILE A 245 1.32 4.78 -14.76
N GLY A 246 0.53 5.06 -13.70
CA GLY A 246 0.66 6.29 -12.94
C GLY A 246 2.07 6.48 -12.35
N ALA A 247 2.61 5.43 -11.74
CA ALA A 247 3.95 5.45 -11.17
C ALA A 247 5.04 5.65 -12.25
N VAL A 248 5.02 4.85 -13.30
CA VAL A 248 6.01 4.93 -14.38
C VAL A 248 5.99 6.30 -15.07
N LEU A 249 4.81 6.88 -15.28
CA LEU A 249 4.66 8.22 -15.85
C LEU A 249 5.25 9.31 -14.92
N SER A 250 5.32 9.10 -13.62
CA SER A 250 5.94 10.06 -12.70
C SER A 250 7.40 10.31 -13.03
N VAL A 251 8.12 9.31 -13.56
CA VAL A 251 9.56 9.40 -13.88
C VAL A 251 9.84 10.44 -14.97
N PRO A 252 9.30 10.31 -16.21
CA PRO A 252 9.53 11.31 -17.24
C PRO A 252 8.87 12.65 -16.91
N LEU A 253 7.70 12.68 -16.27
CA LEU A 253 7.02 13.94 -15.93
C LEU A 253 7.85 14.77 -14.93
N PHE A 254 8.43 14.14 -13.92
CA PHE A 254 9.29 14.83 -12.96
C PHE A 254 10.55 15.44 -13.62
N ARG A 255 11.03 14.87 -14.73
CA ARG A 255 12.19 15.35 -15.49
C ARG A 255 11.89 16.52 -16.45
N ILE A 256 10.60 16.82 -16.69
CA ILE A 256 10.20 17.98 -17.53
C ILE A 256 10.58 19.25 -16.78
N PRO A 257 11.42 20.17 -17.35
CA PRO A 257 11.89 21.36 -16.64
C PRO A 257 10.78 22.19 -16.01
N ALA A 258 9.69 22.41 -16.72
CA ALA A 258 8.56 23.19 -16.20
C ALA A 258 7.89 22.52 -14.98
N VAL A 259 7.77 21.20 -14.98
CA VAL A 259 7.20 20.42 -13.85
C VAL A 259 8.17 20.41 -12.68
N HIS A 260 9.45 20.16 -12.95
CA HIS A 260 10.51 20.14 -11.96
C HIS A 260 10.63 21.49 -11.27
N ASP A 261 10.71 22.59 -12.02
CA ASP A 261 10.81 23.96 -11.49
C ASP A 261 9.58 24.33 -10.67
N PHE A 262 8.41 23.85 -11.05
CA PHE A 262 7.18 24.03 -10.27
C PHE A 262 7.22 23.30 -8.94
N LEU A 263 7.68 22.06 -8.92
CA LEU A 263 7.68 21.19 -7.74
C LEU A 263 8.85 21.52 -6.78
N ILE A 264 10.03 21.74 -7.31
CA ILE A 264 11.25 21.99 -6.52
C ILE A 264 11.39 23.48 -6.17
N GLY A 265 10.88 24.36 -7.01
CA GLY A 265 11.10 25.79 -6.99
C GLY A 265 12.27 26.17 -7.91
N LYS A 266 12.14 27.29 -8.61
CA LYS A 266 13.24 27.83 -9.43
C LYS A 266 14.44 28.09 -8.53
N LYS A 267 15.63 27.57 -8.89
CA LYS A 267 16.88 28.10 -8.34
C LYS A 267 16.89 29.61 -8.62
N LYS A 268 16.96 30.44 -7.59
CA LYS A 268 17.32 31.84 -7.79
C LYS A 268 18.72 31.86 -8.42
N GLU A 269 18.81 32.34 -9.66
CA GLU A 269 20.10 32.71 -10.23
C GLU A 269 20.62 33.87 -9.34
N GLU A 270 21.66 33.59 -8.57
CA GLU A 270 22.44 34.58 -7.88
C GLU A 270 23.42 35.24 -8.85
#